data_386bc0b9e63f55fb54b2d7838a162fa1
#
_entry.id   386bc0b9e63f55fb54b2d7838a162fa1
#
_cell.length_a   1.000
_cell.length_b   1.000
_cell.length_c   1.000
_cell.angle_alpha   90.00
_cell.angle_beta   90.00
_cell.angle_gamma   90.00
#
_symmetry.space_group_name_H-M   'P 1'
#
loop_
_entity.id
_entity.type
_entity.pdbx_description
1 polymer ?
#
loop_
_entity_poly.entity_id
_entity_poly.type
_entity_poly.pdbx_seq_one_letter_code
_entity_poly.pdbx_strand_id
1 'polypeptide(L)'
;MRRTIPGARALVSAALAATLFISAAPATPAAAADPSEASQVIAIARAQRGDPWRYGATGPSAFDCSGLVIYSYKMAGDLSLIGNGNYRSASALYKYFRDRGRTSRTAATPGDLVVWGNGRHIGIYLGGGMAISTLTSGVRIHAVNAVTAPFTAYLRTGVYQLPKAPVVPAPVPSGSVVVSR
;
A
#
# COMPACT_ATOMS: atom_id res chain seq x y z
N MET A 1 -35.51 36.91 -85.38
CA MET A 1 -34.48 37.50 -84.48
C MET A 1 -33.92 36.39 -83.57
N ARG A 2 -32.69 35.94 -83.83
CA ARG A 2 -32.02 34.87 -83.11
C ARG A 2 -31.07 35.55 -82.13
N ARG A 3 -31.17 35.20 -80.84
CA ARG A 3 -30.19 35.55 -79.84
C ARG A 3 -29.49 34.28 -79.39
N THR A 4 -28.23 34.22 -79.73
CA THR A 4 -27.27 33.21 -79.25
C THR A 4 -26.81 33.50 -77.80
N ILE A 5 -26.80 32.46 -77.00
CA ILE A 5 -26.28 32.49 -75.63
C ILE A 5 -24.90 31.80 -75.62
N PRO A 6 -23.84 32.43 -75.08
CA PRO A 6 -22.52 31.80 -75.02
C PRO A 6 -22.38 30.84 -73.83
N GLY A 7 -21.63 29.78 -74.07
CA GLY A 7 -21.46 28.65 -73.17
C GLY A 7 -20.71 28.97 -71.88
N ALA A 8 -21.15 28.36 -70.82
CA ALA A 8 -20.46 28.33 -69.51
C ALA A 8 -19.40 27.23 -69.53
N ARG A 9 -18.15 27.63 -69.32
CA ARG A 9 -17.01 26.73 -69.07
C ARG A 9 -17.11 26.22 -67.63
N ALA A 10 -17.34 24.90 -67.48
CA ALA A 10 -17.25 24.24 -66.18
C ALA A 10 -15.77 24.12 -65.75
N LEU A 11 -15.41 24.76 -64.64
CA LEU A 11 -14.14 24.57 -63.98
C LEU A 11 -14.29 23.35 -63.05
N VAL A 12 -13.60 22.26 -63.37
CA VAL A 12 -13.47 21.09 -62.52
C VAL A 12 -12.41 21.42 -61.46
N SER A 13 -12.84 21.73 -60.24
CA SER A 13 -11.97 21.86 -59.08
C SER A 13 -11.66 20.46 -58.52
N ALA A 14 -10.42 20.00 -58.71
CA ALA A 14 -9.90 18.82 -58.07
C ALA A 14 -9.61 19.15 -56.60
N ALA A 15 -10.46 18.66 -55.68
CA ALA A 15 -10.20 18.73 -54.25
C ALA A 15 -9.22 17.62 -53.87
N LEU A 16 -8.00 18.01 -53.51
CA LEU A 16 -6.97 17.12 -52.99
C LEU A 16 -7.29 16.85 -51.50
N ALA A 17 -7.89 15.71 -51.19
CA ALA A 17 -8.13 15.28 -49.82
C ALA A 17 -6.82 14.77 -49.20
N ALA A 18 -6.19 15.60 -48.40
CA ALA A 18 -5.06 15.19 -47.58
C ALA A 18 -5.56 14.38 -46.37
N THR A 19 -5.45 13.06 -46.42
CA THR A 19 -5.72 12.18 -45.29
C THR A 19 -4.55 12.29 -44.30
N LEU A 20 -4.78 13.01 -43.17
CA LEU A 20 -3.89 12.98 -42.04
C LEU A 20 -3.98 11.60 -41.34
N PHE A 21 -2.97 10.76 -41.54
CA PHE A 21 -2.78 9.56 -40.70
C PHE A 21 -2.29 10.01 -39.36
N ILE A 22 -3.19 10.12 -38.36
CA ILE A 22 -2.81 10.25 -36.96
C ILE A 22 -2.28 8.88 -36.52
N SER A 23 -0.95 8.75 -36.51
CA SER A 23 -0.29 7.57 -35.95
C SER A 23 -0.47 7.62 -34.44
N ALA A 24 -1.43 6.85 -33.91
CA ALA A 24 -1.53 6.63 -32.46
C ALA A 24 -0.33 5.79 -32.04
N ALA A 25 0.65 6.43 -31.36
CA ALA A 25 1.72 5.71 -30.71
C ALA A 25 1.08 4.76 -29.66
N PRO A 26 1.54 3.48 -29.57
CA PRO A 26 1.07 2.59 -28.53
C PRO A 26 1.40 3.23 -27.17
N ALA A 27 0.37 3.44 -26.35
CA ALA A 27 0.58 3.87 -24.96
C ALA A 27 1.37 2.77 -24.27
N THR A 28 2.62 3.03 -23.95
CA THR A 28 3.40 2.17 -23.05
C THR A 28 2.61 2.07 -21.74
N PRO A 29 2.30 0.86 -21.24
CA PRO A 29 1.68 0.72 -19.93
C PRO A 29 2.60 1.43 -18.92
N ALA A 30 2.05 2.42 -18.20
CA ALA A 30 2.76 3.05 -17.11
C ALA A 30 3.21 1.93 -16.17
N ALA A 31 4.52 1.76 -15.99
CA ALA A 31 5.06 0.82 -15.04
C ALA A 31 4.39 1.14 -13.69
N ALA A 32 3.71 0.15 -13.10
CA ALA A 32 3.09 0.32 -11.79
C ALA A 32 4.20 0.77 -10.84
N ALA A 33 4.04 1.94 -10.24
CA ALA A 33 5.01 2.43 -9.27
C ALA A 33 5.15 1.39 -8.15
N ASP A 34 6.38 1.08 -7.74
CA ASP A 34 6.62 0.15 -6.65
C ASP A 34 5.85 0.61 -5.40
N PRO A 35 5.10 -0.28 -4.75
CA PRO A 35 4.31 0.09 -3.59
C PRO A 35 5.22 0.60 -2.47
N SER A 36 4.82 1.67 -1.78
CA SER A 36 5.53 2.15 -0.61
C SER A 36 5.55 1.07 0.48
N GLU A 37 6.54 1.11 1.40
CA GLU A 37 6.58 0.21 2.56
C GLU A 37 5.25 0.22 3.34
N ALA A 38 4.70 1.42 3.57
CA ALA A 38 3.41 1.57 4.23
C ALA A 38 2.27 0.87 3.46
N SER A 39 2.23 0.98 2.14
CA SER A 39 1.21 0.32 1.34
C SER A 39 1.36 -1.20 1.34
N GLN A 40 2.58 -1.73 1.42
CA GLN A 40 2.84 -3.17 1.56
C GLN A 40 2.33 -3.70 2.91
N VAL A 41 2.69 -3.05 4.02
CA VAL A 41 2.18 -3.41 5.36
C VAL A 41 0.65 -3.42 5.38
N ILE A 42 0.03 -2.38 4.83
CA ILE A 42 -1.43 -2.25 4.76
C ILE A 42 -2.05 -3.33 3.87
N ALA A 43 -1.46 -3.62 2.71
CA ALA A 43 -1.96 -4.65 1.79
C ALA A 43 -1.94 -6.05 2.46
N ILE A 44 -0.85 -6.38 3.16
CA ILE A 44 -0.72 -7.63 3.91
C ILE A 44 -1.80 -7.72 5.00
N ALA A 45 -1.98 -6.66 5.78
CA ALA A 45 -3.03 -6.62 6.81
C ALA A 45 -4.44 -6.77 6.21
N ARG A 46 -4.71 -6.09 5.09
CA ARG A 46 -6.01 -6.17 4.40
C ARG A 46 -6.30 -7.55 3.83
N ALA A 47 -5.29 -8.30 3.41
CA ALA A 47 -5.42 -9.67 2.93
C ALA A 47 -5.91 -10.64 4.02
N GLN A 48 -5.72 -10.29 5.31
CA GLN A 48 -6.17 -11.09 6.45
C GLN A 48 -7.61 -10.76 6.90
N ARG A 49 -8.34 -9.92 6.16
CA ARG A 49 -9.72 -9.55 6.51
C ARG A 49 -10.62 -10.78 6.57
N GLY A 50 -11.31 -10.92 7.69
CA GLY A 50 -12.20 -12.05 7.94
C GLY A 50 -11.58 -13.15 8.78
N ASP A 51 -10.25 -13.21 8.87
CA ASP A 51 -9.59 -14.23 9.69
C ASP A 51 -10.03 -14.13 11.15
N PRO A 52 -10.22 -15.27 11.80
CA PRO A 52 -10.78 -15.31 13.15
C PRO A 52 -9.81 -14.76 14.20
N TRP A 53 -10.39 -14.25 15.28
CA TRP A 53 -9.63 -13.91 16.47
C TRP A 53 -9.26 -15.16 17.26
N ARG A 54 -8.02 -15.24 17.70
CA ARG A 54 -7.54 -16.23 18.66
C ARG A 54 -6.46 -15.61 19.55
N TYR A 55 -6.61 -15.74 20.85
CA TYR A 55 -5.60 -15.27 21.81
C TYR A 55 -4.21 -15.86 21.51
N GLY A 56 -3.19 -15.03 21.48
CA GLY A 56 -1.80 -15.43 21.21
C GLY A 56 -1.50 -15.78 19.76
N ALA A 57 -2.45 -15.76 18.84
CA ALA A 57 -2.23 -16.12 17.44
C ALA A 57 -1.52 -14.99 16.66
N THR A 58 -0.59 -15.41 15.78
CA THR A 58 0.24 -14.51 14.95
C THR A 58 0.11 -14.77 13.45
N GLY A 59 -0.94 -15.48 13.02
CA GLY A 59 -1.20 -15.83 11.63
C GLY A 59 -0.61 -17.18 11.21
N PRO A 60 -0.82 -17.56 9.93
CA PRO A 60 -1.64 -16.83 8.95
C PRO A 60 -3.14 -17.04 9.08
N SER A 61 -3.63 -18.09 9.77
CA SER A 61 -5.04 -18.51 9.78
C SER A 61 -5.87 -17.94 10.94
N ALA A 62 -5.27 -17.24 11.88
CA ALA A 62 -5.92 -16.58 13.00
C ALA A 62 -4.97 -15.54 13.60
N PHE A 63 -5.52 -14.52 14.25
CA PHE A 63 -4.74 -13.42 14.83
C PHE A 63 -5.32 -12.98 16.18
N ASP A 64 -4.44 -12.52 17.09
CA ASP A 64 -4.82 -11.50 18.05
C ASP A 64 -4.47 -10.11 17.52
N CYS A 65 -4.82 -9.03 18.25
CA CYS A 65 -4.62 -7.66 17.76
C CYS A 65 -3.15 -7.32 17.48
N SER A 66 -2.23 -7.70 18.36
CA SER A 66 -0.79 -7.48 18.18
C SER A 66 -0.16 -8.49 17.21
N GLY A 67 -0.73 -9.67 17.10
CA GLY A 67 -0.31 -10.68 16.13
C GLY A 67 -0.49 -10.24 14.69
N LEU A 68 -1.63 -9.62 14.36
CA LEU A 68 -1.86 -9.03 13.05
C LEU A 68 -0.82 -7.95 12.72
N VAL A 69 -0.53 -7.06 13.67
CA VAL A 69 0.48 -6.01 13.50
C VAL A 69 1.84 -6.62 13.22
N ILE A 70 2.30 -7.53 14.07
CA ILE A 70 3.62 -8.17 13.94
C ILE A 70 3.71 -8.95 12.61
N TYR A 71 2.67 -9.70 12.25
CA TYR A 71 2.62 -10.44 11.01
C TYR A 71 2.76 -9.51 9.80
N SER A 72 2.00 -8.43 9.76
CA SER A 72 2.00 -7.51 8.63
C SER A 72 3.36 -6.85 8.43
N TYR A 73 3.99 -6.38 9.50
CA TYR A 73 5.32 -5.80 9.45
C TYR A 73 6.42 -6.82 9.13
N LYS A 74 6.29 -8.04 9.65
CA LYS A 74 7.24 -9.13 9.34
C LYS A 74 7.19 -9.50 7.86
N MET A 75 5.99 -9.66 7.31
CA MET A 75 5.82 -10.05 5.90
C MET A 75 6.21 -8.94 4.92
N ALA A 76 6.13 -7.67 5.35
CA ALA A 76 6.63 -6.53 4.59
C ALA A 76 8.17 -6.37 4.66
N GLY A 77 8.84 -7.07 5.58
CA GLY A 77 10.28 -6.92 5.83
C GLY A 77 10.62 -5.76 6.77
N ASP A 78 9.62 -5.14 7.41
CA ASP A 78 9.75 -3.89 8.18
C ASP A 78 9.63 -4.11 9.69
N LEU A 79 9.86 -5.33 10.18
CA LEU A 79 9.71 -5.71 11.58
C LEU A 79 10.62 -4.88 12.52
N SER A 80 11.75 -4.39 12.01
CA SER A 80 12.67 -3.51 12.73
C SER A 80 12.03 -2.20 13.19
N LEU A 81 11.09 -1.67 12.42
CA LEU A 81 10.38 -0.42 12.73
C LEU A 81 9.51 -0.51 13.97
N ILE A 82 9.11 -1.72 14.35
CA ILE A 82 8.28 -2.01 15.52
C ILE A 82 9.02 -2.85 16.58
N GLY A 83 10.36 -2.79 16.58
CA GLY A 83 11.22 -3.39 17.63
C GLY A 83 11.55 -4.86 17.39
N ASN A 84 11.72 -5.29 16.12
CA ASN A 84 12.19 -6.63 15.71
C ASN A 84 11.38 -7.81 16.28
N GLY A 85 10.08 -7.61 16.58
CA GLY A 85 9.24 -8.66 17.15
C GLY A 85 9.44 -8.92 18.65
N ASN A 86 10.31 -8.16 19.33
CA ASN A 86 10.57 -8.32 20.77
C ASN A 86 9.37 -7.90 21.65
N TYR A 87 8.40 -7.19 21.09
CA TYR A 87 7.25 -6.64 21.81
C TYR A 87 5.97 -7.31 21.31
N ARG A 88 5.60 -8.43 21.97
CA ARG A 88 4.51 -9.32 21.50
C ARG A 88 3.09 -8.80 21.81
N SER A 89 2.91 -7.95 22.79
CA SER A 89 1.57 -7.47 23.19
C SER A 89 1.35 -6.01 22.78
N ALA A 90 0.07 -5.62 22.66
CA ALA A 90 -0.34 -4.24 22.42
C ALA A 90 0.25 -3.27 23.48
N SER A 91 0.25 -3.66 24.73
CA SER A 91 0.82 -2.85 25.82
C SER A 91 2.33 -2.73 25.74
N ALA A 92 3.04 -3.80 25.37
CA ALA A 92 4.48 -3.78 25.18
C ALA A 92 4.90 -2.90 24.01
N LEU A 93 4.18 -2.99 22.86
CA LEU A 93 4.38 -2.10 21.72
C LEU A 93 4.11 -0.64 22.11
N TYR A 94 2.98 -0.37 22.78
CA TYR A 94 2.67 0.98 23.24
C TYR A 94 3.78 1.55 24.13
N LYS A 95 4.26 0.78 25.13
CA LYS A 95 5.37 1.18 26.00
C LYS A 95 6.63 1.46 25.18
N TYR A 96 7.00 0.58 24.26
CA TYR A 96 8.17 0.74 23.39
C TYR A 96 8.19 2.07 22.64
N PHE A 97 7.07 2.46 22.05
CA PHE A 97 6.95 3.72 21.30
C PHE A 97 6.87 4.93 22.21
N ARG A 98 6.15 4.83 23.32
CA ARG A 98 6.02 5.90 24.31
C ARG A 98 7.36 6.27 24.92
N ASP A 99 8.13 5.29 25.34
CA ASP A 99 9.45 5.49 26.00
C ASP A 99 10.48 6.10 25.02
N ARG A 100 10.17 6.11 23.72
CA ARG A 100 10.99 6.72 22.66
C ARG A 100 10.42 8.05 22.14
N GLY A 101 9.39 8.58 22.77
CA GLY A 101 8.74 9.82 22.31
C GLY A 101 8.04 9.70 20.93
N ARG A 102 7.75 8.48 20.50
CA ARG A 102 7.15 8.21 19.17
C ARG A 102 5.65 7.98 19.23
N THR A 103 4.96 8.69 20.12
CA THR A 103 3.49 8.69 20.20
C THR A 103 2.92 10.05 19.80
N SER A 104 1.71 10.07 19.25
CA SER A 104 0.97 11.27 18.89
C SER A 104 -0.53 11.04 19.11
N ARG A 105 -1.25 12.10 19.47
CA ARG A 105 -2.73 12.06 19.55
C ARG A 105 -3.42 12.65 18.32
N THR A 106 -2.69 13.37 17.49
CA THR A 106 -3.26 14.17 16.39
C THR A 106 -2.65 13.87 15.04
N ALA A 107 -1.40 13.37 14.99
CA ALA A 107 -0.68 13.14 13.75
C ALA A 107 -0.37 11.67 13.58
N ALA A 108 -0.81 11.09 12.47
CA ALA A 108 -0.48 9.76 12.01
C ALA A 108 -0.48 9.70 10.47
N THR A 109 0.34 8.82 9.93
CA THR A 109 0.37 8.50 8.51
C THR A 109 -0.09 7.05 8.28
N PRO A 110 -0.63 6.70 7.10
CA PRO A 110 -0.97 5.31 6.80
C PRO A 110 0.21 4.39 7.09
N GLY A 111 -0.06 3.25 7.72
CA GLY A 111 0.97 2.32 8.20
C GLY A 111 1.38 2.54 9.66
N ASP A 112 1.19 3.71 10.26
CA ASP A 112 1.36 3.88 11.71
C ASP A 112 0.42 2.96 12.49
N LEU A 113 0.70 2.74 13.78
CA LEU A 113 -0.16 1.93 14.62
C LEU A 113 -1.15 2.81 15.40
N VAL A 114 -2.29 2.23 15.72
CA VAL A 114 -3.32 2.86 16.58
C VAL A 114 -3.46 2.05 17.85
N VAL A 115 -3.51 2.71 18.99
CA VAL A 115 -3.68 2.09 20.29
C VAL A 115 -4.93 2.60 20.99
N TRP A 116 -5.66 1.69 21.62
CA TRP A 116 -6.84 1.96 22.42
C TRP A 116 -6.67 1.38 23.83
N GLY A 117 -7.38 2.00 24.79
CA GLY A 117 -7.46 1.51 26.17
C GLY A 117 -6.09 1.39 26.86
N ASN A 118 -5.18 2.35 26.61
CA ASN A 118 -3.82 2.37 27.17
C ASN A 118 -3.02 1.07 26.89
N GLY A 119 -3.13 0.54 25.69
CA GLY A 119 -2.43 -0.68 25.28
C GLY A 119 -3.22 -1.97 25.42
N ARG A 120 -4.54 -1.89 25.64
CA ARG A 120 -5.41 -3.07 25.63
C ARG A 120 -5.71 -3.59 24.24
N HIS A 121 -5.67 -2.68 23.25
CA HIS A 121 -5.92 -3.02 21.86
C HIS A 121 -5.00 -2.22 20.93
N ILE A 122 -4.67 -2.80 19.77
CA ILE A 122 -3.79 -2.20 18.77
C ILE A 122 -4.25 -2.59 17.36
N GLY A 123 -3.99 -1.72 16.39
CA GLY A 123 -4.24 -1.96 14.97
C GLY A 123 -3.29 -1.14 14.10
N ILE A 124 -3.46 -1.23 12.79
CA ILE A 124 -2.71 -0.47 11.80
C ILE A 124 -3.60 0.65 11.26
N TYR A 125 -3.10 1.89 11.26
CA TYR A 125 -3.81 3.04 10.71
C TYR A 125 -3.77 3.02 9.18
N LEU A 126 -4.92 3.22 8.56
CA LEU A 126 -5.10 3.17 7.11
C LEU A 126 -5.17 4.56 6.45
N GLY A 127 -5.16 5.63 7.26
CA GLY A 127 -5.49 6.96 6.81
C GLY A 127 -6.99 7.27 6.92
N GLY A 128 -7.37 8.55 6.77
CA GLY A 128 -8.78 8.97 6.75
C GLY A 128 -9.60 8.61 7.99
N GLY A 129 -8.96 8.48 9.16
CA GLY A 129 -9.64 8.07 10.39
C GLY A 129 -9.99 6.58 10.46
N MET A 130 -9.47 5.75 9.57
CA MET A 130 -9.72 4.32 9.50
C MET A 130 -8.54 3.50 10.01
N ALA A 131 -8.82 2.34 10.57
CA ALA A 131 -7.84 1.36 11.03
C ALA A 131 -8.24 -0.06 10.64
N ILE A 132 -7.27 -0.96 10.64
CA ILE A 132 -7.51 -2.41 10.59
C ILE A 132 -6.96 -3.05 11.86
N SER A 133 -7.75 -3.88 12.51
CA SER A 133 -7.35 -4.61 13.70
C SER A 133 -8.11 -5.93 13.83
N THR A 134 -7.66 -6.80 14.72
CA THR A 134 -8.37 -8.04 15.01
C THR A 134 -9.28 -7.82 16.23
N LEU A 135 -10.58 -7.76 15.99
CA LEU A 135 -11.62 -7.71 17.00
C LEU A 135 -12.07 -9.14 17.36
N THR A 136 -12.95 -9.31 18.35
CA THR A 136 -13.55 -10.63 18.68
C THR A 136 -14.29 -11.26 17.50
N SER A 137 -14.79 -10.42 16.57
CA SER A 137 -15.41 -10.84 15.30
C SER A 137 -14.41 -11.14 14.17
N GLY A 138 -13.11 -11.15 14.46
CA GLY A 138 -12.02 -11.35 13.50
C GLY A 138 -11.40 -10.04 13.00
N VAL A 139 -10.55 -10.16 11.97
CA VAL A 139 -9.86 -9.02 11.36
C VAL A 139 -10.86 -8.15 10.60
N ARG A 140 -10.95 -6.86 10.98
CA ARG A 140 -11.90 -5.89 10.43
C ARG A 140 -11.25 -4.54 10.16
N ILE A 141 -11.78 -3.86 9.14
CA ILE A 141 -11.55 -2.43 8.94
C ILE A 141 -12.69 -1.68 9.62
N HIS A 142 -12.34 -0.65 10.38
CA HIS A 142 -13.31 0.15 11.13
C HIS A 142 -12.77 1.58 11.35
N ALA A 143 -13.64 2.51 11.70
CA ALA A 143 -13.21 3.83 12.11
C ALA A 143 -12.42 3.76 13.43
N VAL A 144 -11.42 4.64 13.60
CA VAL A 144 -10.60 4.70 14.82
C VAL A 144 -11.46 4.92 16.08
N ASN A 145 -12.56 5.62 15.96
CA ASN A 145 -13.50 5.89 17.05
C ASN A 145 -14.63 4.85 17.22
N ALA A 146 -14.63 3.79 16.40
CA ALA A 146 -15.67 2.74 16.48
C ALA A 146 -15.33 1.59 17.45
N VAL A 147 -14.15 1.61 18.06
CA VAL A 147 -13.75 0.62 19.07
C VAL A 147 -14.27 1.06 20.44
N THR A 148 -14.83 0.13 21.20
CA THR A 148 -15.38 0.41 22.54
C THR A 148 -14.34 0.96 23.52
N ALA A 149 -13.09 0.47 23.42
CA ALA A 149 -11.98 1.01 24.22
C ALA A 149 -11.61 2.42 23.74
N PRO A 150 -11.39 3.39 24.64
CA PRO A 150 -11.09 4.76 24.27
C PRO A 150 -9.77 4.85 23.48
N PHE A 151 -9.73 5.70 22.46
CA PHE A 151 -8.51 5.99 21.71
C PHE A 151 -7.42 6.52 22.66
N THR A 152 -6.22 5.98 22.53
CA THR A 152 -5.07 6.38 23.36
C THR A 152 -4.08 7.22 22.57
N ALA A 153 -3.50 6.66 21.51
CA ALA A 153 -2.50 7.33 20.69
C ALA A 153 -2.28 6.61 19.37
N TYR A 154 -1.69 7.32 18.43
CA TYR A 154 -0.97 6.74 17.30
C TYR A 154 0.49 6.48 17.69
N LEU A 155 1.07 5.40 17.16
CA LEU A 155 2.49 5.06 17.33
C LEU A 155 3.17 5.27 15.97
N ARG A 156 4.09 6.23 15.93
CA ARG A 156 4.76 6.65 14.70
C ARG A 156 5.87 5.66 14.36
N THR A 157 5.59 4.74 13.48
CA THR A 157 6.50 3.65 13.10
C THR A 157 7.66 4.13 12.27
N GLY A 158 7.47 5.21 11.52
CA GLY A 158 8.45 5.71 10.56
C GLY A 158 8.49 4.88 9.28
N VAL A 159 7.45 4.07 9.03
CA VAL A 159 7.31 3.36 7.76
C VAL A 159 7.20 4.36 6.62
N TYR A 160 7.97 4.13 5.56
CA TYR A 160 8.09 5.10 4.48
C TYR A 160 6.86 5.09 3.58
N GLN A 161 6.47 6.31 3.15
CA GLN A 161 5.40 6.52 2.16
C GLN A 161 5.95 6.53 0.73
N LEU A 162 7.27 6.49 0.57
CA LEU A 162 7.93 6.46 -0.73
C LEU A 162 7.95 5.03 -1.29
N PRO A 163 8.04 4.85 -2.61
CA PRO A 163 8.22 3.55 -3.22
C PRO A 163 9.41 2.82 -2.60
N LYS A 164 9.24 1.55 -2.30
CA LYS A 164 10.35 0.70 -1.84
C LYS A 164 11.34 0.53 -3.00
N ALA A 165 12.64 0.72 -2.73
CA ALA A 165 13.66 0.47 -3.74
C ALA A 165 13.53 -0.97 -4.26
N PRO A 166 13.68 -1.21 -5.58
CA PRO A 166 13.68 -2.56 -6.11
C PRO A 166 14.73 -3.40 -5.39
N VAL A 167 14.35 -4.59 -4.95
CA VAL A 167 15.31 -5.57 -4.43
C VAL A 167 16.15 -6.01 -5.62
N VAL A 168 17.35 -5.44 -5.76
CA VAL A 168 18.32 -5.92 -6.74
C VAL A 168 18.70 -7.33 -6.30
N PRO A 169 18.38 -8.38 -7.09
CA PRO A 169 18.81 -9.72 -6.75
C PRO A 169 20.33 -9.73 -6.66
N ALA A 170 20.88 -10.33 -5.60
CA ALA A 170 22.31 -10.48 -5.44
C ALA A 170 22.90 -11.07 -6.73
N PRO A 171 24.04 -10.56 -7.23
CA PRO A 171 24.66 -11.10 -8.42
C PRO A 171 24.88 -12.60 -8.22
N VAL A 172 24.31 -13.40 -9.10
CA VAL A 172 24.53 -14.86 -9.12
C VAL A 172 26.05 -15.04 -9.26
N PRO A 173 26.72 -15.77 -8.36
CA PRO A 173 28.14 -16.02 -8.51
C PRO A 173 28.35 -16.69 -9.86
N SER A 174 29.13 -16.05 -10.73
CA SER A 174 29.54 -16.62 -12.01
C SER A 174 30.20 -17.95 -11.73
N GLY A 175 29.54 -19.03 -12.17
CA GLY A 175 30.06 -20.40 -12.00
C GLY A 175 31.47 -20.47 -12.52
N SER A 176 32.39 -20.95 -11.68
CA SER A 176 33.76 -21.28 -12.07
C SER A 176 33.71 -22.25 -13.22
N VAL A 177 34.20 -21.81 -14.37
CA VAL A 177 34.42 -22.73 -15.49
C VAL A 177 35.48 -23.75 -15.05
N VAL A 178 35.05 -24.98 -14.77
CA VAL A 178 35.96 -26.09 -14.56
C VAL A 178 36.56 -26.43 -15.91
N VAL A 179 37.78 -25.98 -16.16
CA VAL A 179 38.58 -26.43 -17.30
C VAL A 179 39.09 -27.80 -16.94
N SER A 180 38.48 -28.82 -17.51
CA SER A 180 39.01 -30.20 -17.50
C SER A 180 40.26 -30.25 -18.37
N ARG A 181 41.36 -30.71 -17.83
CA ARG A 181 42.57 -31.08 -18.57
C ARG A 181 42.46 -32.54 -19.01
#